data_ff68263a0a2d8513e1b6a06d62dc93d6
#
_entry.id   ff68263a0a2d8513e1b6a06d62dc93d6
#
_cell.length_a   1.000
_cell.length_b   1.000
_cell.length_c   1.000
_cell.angle_alpha   90.00
_cell.angle_beta   90.00
_cell.angle_gamma   90.00
#
_symmetry.space_group_name_H-M   'P 1'
#
loop_
_entity.id
_entity.type
_entity.pdbx_description
1 polymer ?
#
loop_
_entity_poly.entity_id
_entity_poly.type
_entity_poly.pdbx_seq_one_letter_code
_entity_poly.pdbx_strand_id
1 'polypeptide(L)' 'MGNMATCACGWTIISPIGAEDVQKHLLIHLHDTHPGTKVSDGELRTMIKAV' A
#
# COMPACT_ATOMS: atom_id res chain seq x y z
N MET A 1 -5.44 -6.08 15.05
CA MET A 1 -4.41 -6.63 14.17
C MET A 1 -4.06 -5.61 13.09
N GLY A 2 -2.78 -5.43 12.83
CA GLY A 2 -2.33 -4.44 11.89
C GLY A 2 -2.02 -5.00 10.51
N ASN A 3 -1.89 -4.12 9.56
CA ASN A 3 -1.45 -4.44 8.21
C ASN A 3 -0.33 -3.50 7.80
N MET A 4 0.55 -3.98 6.93
CA MET A 4 1.69 -3.22 6.46
C MET A 4 1.74 -3.27 4.93
N ALA A 5 2.09 -2.15 4.31
CA ALA A 5 2.35 -2.11 2.88
C ALA A 5 3.76 -1.57 2.64
N THR A 6 4.42 -2.11 1.64
CA THR A 6 5.78 -1.71 1.27
C THR A 6 5.82 -1.44 -0.23
N CYS A 7 6.42 -0.32 -0.60
CA CYS A 7 6.66 0.02 -1.99
C CYS A 7 8.12 -0.27 -2.37
N ALA A 8 8.35 -0.57 -3.63
CA ALA A 8 9.69 -0.86 -4.14
C ALA A 8 10.68 0.31 -3.94
N CYS A 9 10.17 1.52 -3.80
CA CYS A 9 11.01 2.70 -3.53
C CYS A 9 11.48 2.80 -2.09
N GLY A 10 11.07 1.88 -1.22
CA GLY A 10 11.42 1.88 0.20
C GLY A 10 10.36 2.47 1.12
N TRP A 11 9.29 3.02 0.55
CA TRP A 11 8.19 3.55 1.36
C TRP A 11 7.43 2.42 2.06
N THR A 12 7.09 2.62 3.32
CA THR A 12 6.40 1.62 4.12
C THR A 12 5.36 2.30 4.99
N ILE A 13 4.21 1.67 5.15
CA ILE A 13 3.17 2.12 6.07
C ILE A 13 2.65 0.93 6.88
N ILE A 14 2.35 1.18 8.14
CA ILE A 14 1.72 0.22 9.04
C ILE A 14 0.47 0.87 9.61
N SER A 15 -0.66 0.17 9.54
CA SER A 15 -1.91 0.66 10.09
C SER A 15 -2.51 -0.37 11.03
N PRO A 16 -2.94 0.02 12.22
CA PRO A 16 -3.64 -0.88 13.14
C PRO A 16 -5.12 -1.05 12.80
N ILE A 17 -5.63 -0.24 11.86
CA ILE A 17 -7.06 -0.24 11.51
C ILE A 17 -7.42 -1.41 10.61
N GLY A 18 -6.59 -1.70 9.61
CA GLY A 18 -6.84 -2.82 8.71
C GLY A 18 -6.30 -2.60 7.31
N ALA A 19 -6.50 -3.60 6.46
CA ALA A 19 -5.97 -3.60 5.10
C ALA A 19 -6.55 -2.48 4.23
N GLU A 20 -7.82 -2.12 4.44
CA GLU A 20 -8.44 -1.05 3.65
C GLU A 20 -7.77 0.29 3.87
N ASP A 21 -7.41 0.58 5.12
CA ASP A 21 -6.71 1.82 5.45
C ASP A 21 -5.33 1.84 4.81
N VAL A 22 -4.60 0.74 4.90
CA VAL A 22 -3.29 0.59 4.29
C VAL A 22 -3.39 0.75 2.77
N GLN A 23 -4.39 0.12 2.15
CA GLN A 23 -4.61 0.22 0.71
C GLN A 23 -4.87 1.66 0.28
N LYS A 24 -5.67 2.39 1.03
CA LYS A 24 -5.97 3.79 0.76
C LYS A 24 -4.70 4.63 0.75
N HIS A 25 -3.85 4.48 1.77
CA HIS A 25 -2.60 5.22 1.86
C HIS A 25 -1.62 4.82 0.77
N LEU A 26 -1.58 3.53 0.43
CA LEU A 26 -0.74 3.05 -0.66
C LEU A 26 -1.14 3.67 -2.00
N LEU A 27 -2.44 3.76 -2.27
CA LEU A 27 -2.94 4.39 -3.49
C LEU A 27 -2.56 5.87 -3.55
N ILE A 28 -2.65 6.59 -2.44
CA ILE A 28 -2.24 7.99 -2.37
C ILE A 28 -0.75 8.11 -2.65
N HIS A 29 0.06 7.26 -2.05
CA HIS A 29 1.51 7.24 -2.27
C HIS A 29 1.85 7.01 -3.75
N LEU A 30 1.21 6.04 -4.37
CA LEU A 30 1.45 5.73 -5.78
C LEU A 30 1.04 6.88 -6.70
N HIS A 31 -0.07 7.54 -6.38
CA HIS A 31 -0.54 8.68 -7.16
C HIS A 31 0.42 9.88 -7.06
N ASP A 32 0.92 10.15 -5.86
CA ASP A 32 1.78 11.33 -5.63
C ASP A 32 3.24 11.09 -6.03
N THR A 33 3.77 9.92 -5.72
CA THR A 33 5.19 9.62 -5.91
C THR A 33 5.47 8.92 -7.23
N HIS A 34 4.54 8.10 -7.69
CA HIS A 34 4.69 7.33 -8.91
C HIS A 34 3.53 7.61 -9.88
N PRO A 35 3.32 8.87 -10.29
CA PRO A 35 2.23 9.20 -11.21
C PRO A 35 2.42 8.47 -12.54
N GLY A 36 1.32 7.98 -13.08
CA GLY A 36 1.35 7.22 -14.32
C GLY A 36 1.58 5.73 -14.15
N THR A 37 1.96 5.27 -12.98
CA THR A 37 2.09 3.85 -12.70
C THR A 37 0.70 3.27 -12.42
N LYS A 38 0.33 2.25 -13.17
CA LYS A 38 -0.93 1.55 -12.96
C LYS A 38 -0.66 0.24 -12.24
N VAL A 39 -1.32 0.05 -11.10
CA VAL A 39 -1.17 -1.14 -10.29
C VAL A 39 -2.55 -1.80 -10.18
N SER A 40 -2.62 -3.09 -10.50
CA SER A 40 -3.87 -3.83 -10.38
C SER A 40 -4.19 -4.15 -8.93
N ASP A 41 -5.45 -4.50 -8.65
CA ASP A 41 -5.86 -4.88 -7.30
C ASP A 41 -5.06 -6.08 -6.79
N GLY A 42 -4.74 -7.03 -7.67
CA GLY A 42 -3.92 -8.17 -7.32
C GLY A 42 -2.52 -7.76 -6.87
N GLU A 43 -1.91 -6.81 -7.56
CA GLU A 43 -0.60 -6.30 -7.17
C GLU A 43 -0.65 -5.53 -5.85
N LEU A 44 -1.69 -4.73 -5.64
CA LEU A 44 -1.87 -4.04 -4.37
C LEU A 44 -1.93 -5.01 -3.20
N ARG A 45 -2.65 -6.12 -3.38
CA ARG A 45 -2.76 -7.15 -2.34
C ARG A 45 -1.42 -7.81 -2.00
N THR A 46 -0.56 -7.99 -3.01
CA THR A 46 0.77 -8.56 -2.76
C THR A 46 1.68 -7.61 -1.97
N MET A 47 1.41 -6.31 -2.04
CA MET A 47 2.16 -5.30 -1.32
C MET A 47 1.69 -5.13 0.13
N ILE A 48 0.55 -5.68 0.48
CA ILE A 48 -0.05 -5.55 1.81
C ILE A 48 0.09 -6.87 2.56
N LYS A 49 0.58 -6.81 3.78
CA LYS A 49 0.77 -7.98 4.63
C LYS A 49 0.16 -7.74 6.02
N ALA A 50 -0.39 -8.78 6.60
CA ALA A 50 -0.83 -8.74 7.99
C ALA A 50 0.39 -8.81 8.92
N VAL A 51 0.38 -7.99 9.92
CA VAL A 51 1.46 -7.93 10.92
C VAL A 51 0.92 -7.96 12.34
#